data_5524e2a3638ed14b423ea094b9cb589a
#
_entry.id   5524e2a3638ed14b423ea094b9cb589a
#
_cell.length_a   1.000
_cell.length_b   1.000
_cell.length_c   1.000
_cell.angle_alpha   90.00
_cell.angle_beta   90.00
_cell.angle_gamma   90.00
#
_symmetry.space_group_name_H-M   'P 1'
#
loop_
_entity.id
_entity.type
_entity.pdbx_description
1 polymer ?
#
loop_
_entity_poly.entity_id
_entity_poly.type
_entity_poly.pdbx_seq_one_letter_code
_entity_poly.pdbx_strand_id
1 'polypeptide(L)'
;VLSSFTAGLDIEKPVLTAGKPVEDEESDGRAVTVPYTARMPVTGLGTWTYTAELPLRKRGGEWKVDWRLSLVHPRLSGTEKFRLEREEAEPVRANDRDGRTLSAAAHPSLGPVLAQLDRSTDGGGPRGAVLLVDRVTGEVRRTEASFGSRTPEDEGPVATTLDARWQSAAEQALKKAGGKNAALVALRVDDGQILAVANSPADGFNRAVSGTYAPGSTWKIVTSGALLLKDAVAPDDVVDCPRYLTVGKRFQNVETSAHPGATFRKAFTESCNTAFIGLRGRLGDGELGDVARTYFGVGQTWHVGIPSYDGSVPEPRDATEKAASMIGQGRVQANPLIMASVTATAVSGRFHQPALVEGTEDTTGTEPLPPRVVTQLRTLLRATVTEGTARALAPLAGEVGGKTGTAEVSDEQENNGWMVAHRDGVAVACVVEEGVTGGGSAGPVLHALLSAAPSS
;
A
#
# COMPACT_ATOMS: atom_id res chain seq x y z
N VAL A 1 22.32 -33.16 -0.75
CA VAL A 1 21.96 -33.08 0.67
C VAL A 1 21.76 -31.62 1.08
N LEU A 2 22.77 -30.76 0.90
CA LEU A 2 22.66 -29.35 1.34
C LEU A 2 21.53 -28.59 0.62
N SER A 3 21.42 -28.74 -0.70
CA SER A 3 20.35 -28.11 -1.49
C SER A 3 18.94 -28.64 -1.11
N SER A 4 18.82 -29.94 -0.81
CA SER A 4 17.55 -30.49 -0.33
C SER A 4 17.21 -30.05 1.09
N PHE A 5 18.23 -29.79 1.92
CA PHE A 5 18.06 -29.27 3.27
C PHE A 5 17.57 -27.82 3.24
N THR A 6 18.22 -26.96 2.44
CA THR A 6 17.81 -25.56 2.34
C THR A 6 16.45 -25.39 1.67
N ALA A 7 16.20 -26.10 0.57
CA ALA A 7 14.90 -26.05 -0.11
C ALA A 7 13.76 -26.65 0.72
N GLY A 8 14.03 -27.76 1.44
CA GLY A 8 13.00 -28.43 2.26
C GLY A 8 12.64 -27.69 3.53
N LEU A 9 13.45 -26.73 3.96
CA LEU A 9 13.22 -25.87 5.12
C LEU A 9 12.96 -24.41 4.75
N ASP A 10 12.84 -24.13 3.45
CA ASP A 10 12.59 -22.77 2.94
C ASP A 10 13.62 -21.74 3.46
N ILE A 11 14.91 -22.16 3.44
CA ILE A 11 16.02 -21.34 3.89
C ILE A 11 16.53 -20.49 2.72
N GLU A 12 16.54 -19.18 2.87
CA GLU A 12 16.94 -18.23 1.83
C GLU A 12 18.44 -18.27 1.57
N LYS A 13 19.24 -17.63 2.41
CA LYS A 13 20.68 -17.53 2.27
C LYS A 13 21.38 -17.90 3.57
N PRO A 14 21.86 -19.14 3.71
CA PRO A 14 22.59 -19.56 4.91
C PRO A 14 23.88 -18.75 5.09
N VAL A 15 24.18 -18.38 6.33
CA VAL A 15 25.44 -17.74 6.71
C VAL A 15 26.19 -18.66 7.66
N LEU A 16 27.39 -19.07 7.27
CA LEU A 16 28.26 -19.93 8.05
C LEU A 16 29.46 -19.12 8.54
N THR A 17 29.71 -19.14 9.84
CA THR A 17 30.87 -18.46 10.45
C THR A 17 31.79 -19.52 11.09
N ALA A 18 32.99 -19.70 10.55
CA ALA A 18 33.97 -20.63 11.06
C ALA A 18 34.65 -20.08 12.30
N GLY A 19 34.85 -20.95 13.30
CA GLY A 19 35.67 -20.71 14.47
C GLY A 19 37.14 -21.09 14.25
N LYS A 20 37.92 -21.07 15.32
CA LYS A 20 39.32 -21.50 15.26
C LYS A 20 39.43 -23.02 15.16
N PRO A 21 40.27 -23.55 14.23
CA PRO A 21 40.52 -24.99 14.17
C PRO A 21 41.07 -25.52 15.51
N VAL A 22 40.62 -26.70 15.91
CA VAL A 22 41.12 -27.46 17.06
C VAL A 22 41.80 -28.71 16.53
N GLU A 23 43.06 -28.90 16.88
CA GLU A 23 43.83 -30.09 16.49
C GLU A 23 43.39 -31.30 17.34
N ASP A 24 43.34 -32.46 16.69
CA ASP A 24 43.13 -33.72 17.33
C ASP A 24 44.52 -34.24 17.79
N GLU A 25 44.78 -34.19 19.10
CA GLU A 25 46.08 -34.53 19.74
C GLU A 25 46.54 -35.95 19.40
N GLU A 26 45.61 -36.88 19.10
CA GLU A 26 45.91 -38.28 18.75
C GLU A 26 46.23 -38.45 17.25
N SER A 27 46.05 -37.44 16.44
CA SER A 27 46.15 -37.54 14.96
C SER A 27 47.49 -37.16 14.36
N ASP A 28 48.48 -36.77 15.15
CA ASP A 28 49.81 -36.36 14.71
C ASP A 28 49.77 -35.24 13.64
N GLY A 29 48.86 -34.27 13.83
CA GLY A 29 48.64 -33.14 12.92
C GLY A 29 47.91 -33.48 11.61
N ARG A 30 47.29 -34.67 11.53
CA ARG A 30 46.58 -35.14 10.34
C ARG A 30 45.05 -34.98 10.41
N ALA A 31 44.50 -34.56 11.56
CA ALA A 31 43.11 -34.25 11.73
C ALA A 31 42.92 -32.93 12.51
N VAL A 32 41.99 -32.14 12.08
CA VAL A 32 41.54 -30.93 12.79
C VAL A 32 40.00 -30.85 12.71
N THR A 33 39.42 -30.28 13.74
CA THR A 33 38.00 -29.97 13.77
C THR A 33 37.80 -28.47 13.78
N VAL A 34 36.99 -27.94 12.85
CA VAL A 34 36.65 -26.54 12.77
C VAL A 34 35.21 -26.37 13.27
N PRO A 35 35.01 -25.80 14.48
CA PRO A 35 33.66 -25.45 14.92
C PRO A 35 33.12 -24.33 14.02
N TYR A 36 31.82 -24.36 13.72
CA TYR A 36 31.19 -23.28 13.00
C TYR A 36 29.78 -22.98 13.54
N THR A 37 29.37 -21.74 13.37
CA THR A 37 27.98 -21.28 13.64
C THR A 37 27.27 -21.15 12.33
N ALA A 38 26.09 -21.76 12.23
CA ALA A 38 25.17 -21.68 11.12
C ALA A 38 24.00 -20.79 11.48
N ARG A 39 23.76 -19.78 10.67
CA ARG A 39 22.55 -18.92 10.71
C ARG A 39 21.72 -19.24 9.47
N MET A 40 20.53 -19.74 9.66
CA MET A 40 19.62 -20.26 8.65
C MET A 40 18.35 -19.38 8.64
N PRO A 41 18.28 -18.31 7.83
CA PRO A 41 17.07 -17.52 7.68
C PRO A 41 15.98 -18.38 7.04
N VAL A 42 14.91 -18.66 7.77
CA VAL A 42 13.72 -19.39 7.28
C VAL A 42 12.72 -18.36 6.82
N THR A 43 12.35 -18.42 5.53
CA THR A 43 11.48 -17.44 4.87
C THR A 43 10.23 -17.18 5.69
N GLY A 44 10.00 -15.92 6.03
CA GLY A 44 8.81 -15.48 6.76
C GLY A 44 8.69 -15.95 8.23
N LEU A 45 9.68 -16.63 8.82
CA LEU A 45 9.62 -17.12 10.21
C LEU A 45 10.70 -16.53 11.10
N GLY A 46 11.91 -16.34 10.59
CA GLY A 46 13.04 -15.85 11.38
C GLY A 46 14.32 -16.63 11.11
N THR A 47 15.32 -16.48 11.99
CA THR A 47 16.62 -17.13 11.80
C THR A 47 16.82 -18.27 12.81
N TRP A 48 16.97 -19.49 12.31
CA TRP A 48 17.43 -20.63 13.08
C TRP A 48 18.95 -20.60 13.18
N THR A 49 19.48 -20.65 14.40
CA THR A 49 20.92 -20.62 14.67
C THR A 49 21.36 -21.86 15.44
N TYR A 50 22.43 -22.51 14.98
CA TYR A 50 23.03 -23.64 15.67
C TYR A 50 24.53 -23.67 15.46
N THR A 51 25.23 -24.47 16.27
CA THR A 51 26.65 -24.74 16.12
C THR A 51 26.89 -26.19 15.69
N ALA A 52 27.88 -26.41 14.85
CA ALA A 52 28.31 -27.73 14.42
C ALA A 52 29.81 -27.77 14.19
N GLU A 53 30.32 -28.94 13.89
CA GLU A 53 31.76 -29.19 13.75
C GLU A 53 32.07 -29.74 12.37
N LEU A 54 33.12 -29.20 11.75
CA LEU A 54 33.66 -29.64 10.45
C LEU A 54 34.97 -30.38 10.65
N PRO A 55 34.96 -31.73 10.71
CA PRO A 55 36.19 -32.50 10.78
C PRO A 55 36.89 -32.53 9.43
N LEU A 56 38.16 -32.21 9.45
CA LEU A 56 39.08 -32.21 8.29
C LEU A 56 40.16 -33.23 8.54
N ARG A 57 40.50 -34.01 7.52
CA ARG A 57 41.61 -34.94 7.54
C ARG A 57 42.57 -34.71 6.36
N LYS A 58 43.85 -34.81 6.62
CA LYS A 58 44.89 -34.68 5.62
C LYS A 58 45.04 -36.01 4.83
N ARG A 59 44.75 -35.96 3.53
CA ARG A 59 44.87 -37.10 2.63
C ARG A 59 45.68 -36.66 1.38
N GLY A 60 46.81 -37.32 1.10
CA GLY A 60 47.65 -36.95 -0.02
C GLY A 60 48.23 -35.54 0.03
N GLY A 61 48.48 -35.02 1.23
CA GLY A 61 49.01 -33.67 1.44
C GLY A 61 47.93 -32.57 1.52
N GLU A 62 46.71 -32.85 1.14
CA GLU A 62 45.60 -31.89 1.12
C GLU A 62 44.61 -32.12 2.28
N TRP A 63 44.04 -31.06 2.78
CA TRP A 63 42.95 -31.13 3.75
C TRP A 63 41.62 -31.46 3.04
N LYS A 64 40.95 -32.54 3.50
CA LYS A 64 39.63 -32.96 2.97
C LYS A 64 38.62 -33.09 4.10
N VAL A 65 37.39 -32.74 3.76
CA VAL A 65 36.26 -32.89 4.70
C VAL A 65 35.93 -34.36 4.88
N ASP A 66 35.87 -34.80 6.13
CA ASP A 66 35.38 -36.14 6.49
C ASP A 66 33.84 -36.12 6.57
N TRP A 67 33.20 -36.33 5.41
CA TRP A 67 31.78 -36.09 5.21
C TRP A 67 30.89 -37.05 6.02
N ARG A 68 29.95 -36.47 6.79
CA ARG A 68 28.85 -37.14 7.49
C ARG A 68 27.65 -36.21 7.63
N LEU A 69 26.44 -36.73 7.88
CA LEU A 69 25.23 -35.93 8.01
C LEU A 69 25.29 -34.93 9.18
N SER A 70 26.00 -35.29 10.23
CA SER A 70 26.22 -34.38 11.38
C SER A 70 26.99 -33.10 11.03
N LEU A 71 27.60 -33.01 9.83
CA LEU A 71 28.17 -31.75 9.30
C LEU A 71 27.11 -30.77 8.85
N VAL A 72 25.91 -31.21 8.56
CA VAL A 72 24.77 -30.33 8.21
C VAL A 72 24.12 -29.82 9.48
N HIS A 73 23.93 -30.73 10.43
CA HIS A 73 23.43 -30.40 11.76
C HIS A 73 23.84 -31.52 12.73
N PRO A 74 24.31 -31.19 13.96
CA PRO A 74 24.93 -32.18 14.87
C PRO A 74 24.03 -33.35 15.24
N ARG A 75 22.70 -33.17 15.16
CA ARG A 75 21.71 -34.23 15.48
C ARG A 75 21.16 -34.96 14.27
N LEU A 76 21.59 -34.61 13.06
CA LEU A 76 21.08 -35.27 11.85
C LEU A 76 21.80 -36.59 11.62
N SER A 77 21.06 -37.68 11.58
CA SER A 77 21.54 -39.03 11.26
C SER A 77 20.86 -39.61 10.01
N GLY A 78 21.19 -40.84 9.67
CA GLY A 78 20.59 -41.55 8.53
C GLY A 78 19.10 -41.88 8.70
N THR A 79 18.63 -41.93 9.93
CA THR A 79 17.24 -42.29 10.30
C THR A 79 16.32 -41.10 10.47
N GLU A 80 16.87 -39.88 10.44
CA GLU A 80 16.11 -38.66 10.64
C GLU A 80 16.16 -37.74 9.43
N LYS A 81 15.18 -36.81 9.41
CA LYS A 81 15.12 -35.68 8.50
C LYS A 81 14.53 -34.46 9.22
N PHE A 82 14.80 -33.29 8.69
CA PHE A 82 14.10 -32.09 9.14
C PHE A 82 12.79 -31.90 8.39
N ARG A 83 11.79 -31.38 9.11
CA ARG A 83 10.51 -30.91 8.57
C ARG A 83 10.26 -29.50 9.09
N LEU A 84 9.96 -28.59 8.17
CA LEU A 84 9.43 -27.28 8.53
C LEU A 84 7.92 -27.45 8.76
N GLU A 85 7.47 -27.09 9.94
CA GLU A 85 6.06 -26.97 10.28
C GLU A 85 5.73 -25.48 10.36
N ARG A 86 4.74 -25.05 9.60
CA ARG A 86 4.17 -23.72 9.68
C ARG A 86 2.81 -23.84 10.32
N GLU A 87 2.59 -23.13 11.41
CA GLU A 87 1.25 -23.03 11.94
C GLU A 87 0.44 -22.16 10.99
N GLU A 88 -0.70 -22.66 10.52
CA GLU A 88 -1.68 -21.79 9.89
C GLU A 88 -2.08 -20.76 10.94
N ALA A 89 -1.77 -19.48 10.65
CA ALA A 89 -2.17 -18.42 11.55
C ALA A 89 -3.69 -18.43 11.66
N GLU A 90 -4.21 -18.65 12.86
CA GLU A 90 -5.63 -18.40 13.10
C GLU A 90 -5.94 -16.96 12.65
N PRO A 91 -7.10 -16.73 12.01
CA PRO A 91 -7.49 -15.40 11.58
C PRO A 91 -7.37 -14.44 12.75
N VAL A 92 -6.69 -13.32 12.52
CA VAL A 92 -6.53 -12.29 13.56
C VAL A 92 -7.93 -11.84 13.98
N ARG A 93 -8.23 -11.96 15.28
CA ARG A 93 -9.43 -11.35 15.82
C ARG A 93 -9.22 -9.84 15.80
N ALA A 94 -10.14 -9.10 15.22
CA ALA A 94 -10.10 -7.65 15.16
C ALA A 94 -11.43 -7.08 15.63
N ASN A 95 -11.35 -5.96 16.32
CA ASN A 95 -12.53 -5.18 16.68
C ASN A 95 -12.54 -3.87 15.89
N ASP A 96 -13.74 -3.37 15.62
CA ASP A 96 -13.91 -2.02 15.12
C ASP A 96 -13.63 -0.99 16.24
N ARG A 97 -13.65 0.29 15.89
CA ARG A 97 -13.41 1.41 16.80
C ARG A 97 -14.39 1.49 18.00
N ASP A 98 -15.54 0.84 17.89
CA ASP A 98 -16.56 0.75 18.96
C ASP A 98 -16.40 -0.54 19.79
N GLY A 99 -15.36 -1.36 19.55
CA GLY A 99 -15.12 -2.63 20.24
C GLY A 99 -15.93 -3.81 19.71
N ARG A 100 -16.62 -3.69 18.56
CA ARG A 100 -17.39 -4.78 17.95
C ARG A 100 -16.48 -5.67 17.14
N THR A 101 -16.64 -6.98 17.24
CA THR A 101 -15.85 -7.93 16.47
C THR A 101 -16.10 -7.81 14.97
N LEU A 102 -15.02 -7.67 14.20
CA LEU A 102 -15.03 -7.69 12.74
C LEU A 102 -14.81 -9.11 12.22
N SER A 103 -15.48 -9.47 11.13
CA SER A 103 -15.28 -10.75 10.45
C SER A 103 -15.51 -10.64 8.95
N ALA A 104 -14.81 -11.48 8.18
CA ALA A 104 -15.02 -11.59 6.74
C ALA A 104 -16.44 -12.12 6.39
N ALA A 105 -17.09 -12.84 7.30
CA ALA A 105 -18.45 -13.30 7.09
C ALA A 105 -19.47 -12.15 7.12
N ALA A 106 -19.26 -11.15 8.01
CA ALA A 106 -20.10 -9.96 8.09
C ALA A 106 -19.69 -8.90 7.05
N HIS A 107 -18.39 -8.80 6.77
CA HIS A 107 -17.78 -7.80 5.88
C HIS A 107 -16.80 -8.49 4.92
N PRO A 108 -17.30 -9.02 3.79
CA PRO A 108 -16.45 -9.82 2.87
C PRO A 108 -15.18 -9.11 2.39
N SER A 109 -15.23 -7.80 2.16
CA SER A 109 -14.05 -7.02 1.77
C SER A 109 -12.95 -6.95 2.83
N LEU A 110 -13.27 -7.25 4.09
CA LEU A 110 -12.28 -7.28 5.16
C LEU A 110 -11.50 -8.60 5.21
N GLY A 111 -11.90 -9.65 4.48
CA GLY A 111 -11.16 -10.91 4.46
C GLY A 111 -9.67 -10.73 4.18
N PRO A 112 -9.28 -10.14 3.04
CA PRO A 112 -7.88 -9.85 2.73
C PRO A 112 -7.22 -8.87 3.71
N VAL A 113 -7.96 -7.91 4.25
CA VAL A 113 -7.45 -6.92 5.23
C VAL A 113 -7.11 -7.60 6.56
N LEU A 114 -8.04 -8.40 7.10
CA LEU A 114 -7.85 -9.11 8.37
C LEU A 114 -6.74 -10.15 8.28
N ALA A 115 -6.58 -10.79 7.12
CA ALA A 115 -5.49 -11.73 6.87
C ALA A 115 -4.10 -11.06 6.84
N GLN A 116 -4.05 -9.77 6.54
CA GLN A 116 -2.82 -8.97 6.46
C GLN A 116 -2.55 -8.14 7.71
N LEU A 117 -3.49 -8.09 8.67
CA LEU A 117 -3.24 -7.38 9.92
C LEU A 117 -1.96 -7.89 10.54
N ASP A 118 -0.99 -7.00 10.66
CA ASP A 118 0.28 -7.32 11.25
C ASP A 118 0.15 -7.36 12.77
N ARG A 119 0.45 -8.51 13.33
CA ARG A 119 0.58 -8.68 14.78
C ARG A 119 1.92 -8.13 15.29
N SER A 120 2.75 -7.53 14.41
CA SER A 120 4.08 -7.05 14.75
C SER A 120 4.06 -5.89 15.73
N THR A 121 2.99 -5.14 15.85
CA THR A 121 2.82 -4.11 16.90
C THR A 121 2.81 -4.71 18.31
N ASP A 122 2.49 -6.02 18.42
CA ASP A 122 2.48 -6.75 19.70
C ASP A 122 3.48 -7.92 19.76
N GLY A 123 4.41 -8.06 18.79
CA GLY A 123 5.48 -9.06 18.80
C GLY A 123 5.10 -10.46 18.31
N GLY A 124 3.96 -10.64 17.62
CA GLY A 124 3.53 -11.91 17.06
C GLY A 124 3.84 -12.04 15.57
N GLY A 125 5.04 -12.51 15.20
CA GLY A 125 5.37 -12.92 13.83
C GLY A 125 4.76 -14.28 13.45
N PRO A 126 4.87 -14.69 12.15
CA PRO A 126 4.45 -16.01 11.68
C PRO A 126 5.04 -17.11 12.55
N ARG A 127 4.22 -18.12 12.89
CA ARG A 127 4.62 -19.22 13.77
C ARG A 127 5.04 -20.43 12.96
N GLY A 128 5.99 -21.16 13.52
CA GLY A 128 6.45 -22.41 12.95
C GLY A 128 7.56 -23.04 13.77
N ALA A 129 7.93 -24.24 13.36
CA ALA A 129 9.00 -24.97 14.01
C ALA A 129 9.83 -25.75 12.98
N VAL A 130 11.12 -25.85 13.23
CA VAL A 130 11.97 -26.84 12.58
C VAL A 130 11.99 -28.08 13.46
N LEU A 131 11.42 -29.15 12.96
CA LEU A 131 11.30 -30.43 13.65
C LEU A 131 12.31 -31.44 13.11
N LEU A 132 12.96 -32.16 14.02
CA LEU A 132 13.68 -33.39 13.69
C LEU A 132 12.68 -34.55 13.78
N VAL A 133 12.46 -35.22 12.67
CA VAL A 133 11.47 -36.30 12.59
C VAL A 133 12.11 -37.60 12.09
N ASP A 134 11.55 -38.72 12.50
CA ASP A 134 11.89 -40.04 11.94
C ASP A 134 11.62 -40.02 10.43
N ARG A 135 12.60 -40.52 9.65
CA ARG A 135 12.54 -40.45 8.18
C ARG A 135 11.44 -41.32 7.59
N VAL A 136 11.12 -42.43 8.24
CA VAL A 136 10.18 -43.42 7.76
C VAL A 136 8.77 -43.15 8.31
N THR A 137 8.66 -43.03 9.64
CA THR A 137 7.36 -42.85 10.30
C THR A 137 6.86 -41.41 10.29
N GLY A 138 7.77 -40.41 10.15
CA GLY A 138 7.43 -38.99 10.27
C GLY A 138 7.17 -38.56 11.70
N GLU A 139 7.39 -39.42 12.69
CA GLU A 139 7.19 -39.13 14.11
C GLU A 139 8.18 -38.05 14.56
N VAL A 140 7.69 -37.04 15.30
CA VAL A 140 8.52 -35.95 15.81
C VAL A 140 9.42 -36.49 16.93
N ARG A 141 10.72 -36.41 16.70
CA ARG A 141 11.74 -36.76 17.71
C ARG A 141 12.08 -35.56 18.57
N ARG A 142 12.12 -34.38 17.96
CA ARG A 142 12.51 -33.15 18.67
C ARG A 142 12.13 -31.88 17.87
N THR A 143 11.87 -30.80 18.59
CA THR A 143 11.84 -29.42 18.04
C THR A 143 13.23 -28.82 18.15
N GLU A 144 13.81 -28.44 17.01
CA GLU A 144 15.15 -27.86 16.94
C GLU A 144 15.14 -26.32 16.96
N ALA A 145 14.10 -25.73 16.41
CA ALA A 145 13.82 -24.31 16.52
C ALA A 145 12.32 -24.06 16.55
N SER A 146 11.91 -23.07 17.32
CA SER A 146 10.55 -22.56 17.34
C SER A 146 10.60 -21.07 16.97
N PHE A 147 9.66 -20.64 16.17
CA PHE A 147 9.51 -19.26 15.74
C PHE A 147 8.16 -18.73 16.22
N GLY A 148 8.14 -17.49 16.68
CA GLY A 148 6.94 -16.87 17.24
C GLY A 148 6.60 -17.46 18.61
N SER A 149 6.88 -16.75 19.69
CA SER A 149 6.58 -17.20 21.04
C SER A 149 5.49 -16.31 21.64
N ARG A 150 4.24 -16.83 21.66
CA ARG A 150 3.18 -16.39 22.57
C ARG A 150 2.17 -17.53 22.76
N THR A 151 1.60 -17.63 23.96
CA THR A 151 0.45 -18.49 24.22
C THR A 151 -0.81 -17.83 23.67
N PRO A 152 -1.79 -18.62 23.11
CA PRO A 152 -3.03 -18.07 22.56
C PRO A 152 -3.89 -17.28 23.54
N GLU A 153 -3.60 -17.37 24.84
CA GLU A 153 -4.36 -16.73 25.93
C GLU A 153 -4.00 -15.26 26.15
N ASP A 154 -2.88 -14.78 25.58
CA ASP A 154 -2.38 -13.41 25.77
C ASP A 154 -2.78 -12.44 24.64
N GLU A 155 -3.49 -12.90 23.62
CA GLU A 155 -3.82 -12.10 22.42
C GLU A 155 -5.28 -11.66 22.45
N GLY A 156 -5.53 -10.46 22.96
CA GLY A 156 -6.77 -9.74 22.75
C GLY A 156 -7.00 -9.44 21.24
N PRO A 157 -8.23 -9.09 20.84
CA PRO A 157 -8.48 -8.68 19.46
C PRO A 157 -7.70 -7.40 19.15
N VAL A 158 -7.16 -7.30 17.92
CA VAL A 158 -6.53 -6.07 17.44
C VAL A 158 -7.57 -4.96 17.37
N ALA A 159 -7.34 -3.86 18.06
CA ALA A 159 -8.18 -2.68 17.97
C ALA A 159 -7.90 -1.96 16.66
N THR A 160 -8.90 -1.88 15.78
CA THR A 160 -8.81 -1.19 14.51
C THR A 160 -9.56 0.13 14.52
N THR A 161 -9.21 1.02 13.62
CA THR A 161 -9.90 2.30 13.41
C THR A 161 -11.17 2.17 12.56
N LEU A 162 -11.42 0.97 12.00
CA LEU A 162 -12.58 0.68 11.16
C LEU A 162 -13.90 0.96 11.92
N ASP A 163 -14.91 1.41 11.21
CA ASP A 163 -16.30 1.51 11.70
C ASP A 163 -17.16 0.53 10.92
N ALA A 164 -17.75 -0.45 11.61
CA ALA A 164 -18.54 -1.49 10.96
C ALA A 164 -19.73 -0.94 10.15
N ARG A 165 -20.26 0.24 10.52
CA ARG A 165 -21.36 0.91 9.78
C ARG A 165 -20.84 1.54 8.48
N TRP A 166 -19.67 2.21 8.53
CA TRP A 166 -18.99 2.73 7.36
C TRP A 166 -18.57 1.62 6.42
N GLN A 167 -18.06 0.52 6.97
CA GLN A 167 -17.67 -0.66 6.20
C GLN A 167 -18.86 -1.27 5.46
N SER A 168 -19.99 -1.46 6.15
CA SER A 168 -21.23 -1.96 5.52
C SER A 168 -21.73 -1.02 4.42
N ALA A 169 -21.71 0.30 4.66
CA ALA A 169 -22.12 1.29 3.66
C ALA A 169 -21.19 1.27 2.44
N ALA A 170 -19.88 1.11 2.64
CA ALA A 170 -18.86 1.02 1.60
C ALA A 170 -19.08 -0.21 0.69
N GLU A 171 -19.27 -1.38 1.27
CA GLU A 171 -19.55 -2.62 0.52
C GLU A 171 -20.85 -2.55 -0.27
N GLN A 172 -21.90 -1.97 0.31
CA GLN A 172 -23.16 -1.73 -0.39
C GLN A 172 -23.01 -0.73 -1.54
N ALA A 173 -22.23 0.34 -1.33
CA ALA A 173 -21.98 1.35 -2.36
C ALA A 173 -21.24 0.77 -3.57
N LEU A 174 -20.27 -0.13 -3.36
CA LEU A 174 -19.53 -0.78 -4.45
C LEU A 174 -20.41 -1.59 -5.40
N LYS A 175 -21.61 -2.02 -4.99
CA LYS A 175 -22.57 -2.68 -5.89
C LYS A 175 -22.97 -1.76 -7.06
N LYS A 176 -22.84 -0.44 -6.88
CA LYS A 176 -23.09 0.55 -7.96
C LYS A 176 -22.01 0.52 -9.06
N ALA A 177 -20.88 -0.16 -8.82
CA ALA A 177 -19.87 -0.39 -9.87
C ALA A 177 -20.31 -1.43 -10.93
N GLY A 178 -21.48 -2.06 -10.76
CA GLY A 178 -22.07 -2.93 -11.78
C GLY A 178 -21.30 -4.23 -12.01
N GLY A 179 -20.65 -4.78 -10.99
CA GLY A 179 -19.86 -6.02 -11.07
C GLY A 179 -18.44 -5.82 -11.61
N LYS A 180 -18.04 -4.60 -11.92
CA LYS A 180 -16.67 -4.26 -12.32
C LYS A 180 -15.72 -4.37 -11.12
N ASN A 181 -14.45 -4.58 -11.40
CA ASN A 181 -13.41 -4.43 -10.40
C ASN A 181 -13.41 -2.98 -9.89
N ALA A 182 -13.54 -2.84 -8.58
CA ALA A 182 -13.59 -1.52 -7.97
C ALA A 182 -13.06 -1.56 -6.54
N ALA A 183 -12.63 -0.43 -6.04
CA ALA A 183 -12.20 -0.30 -4.67
C ALA A 183 -12.49 1.10 -4.14
N LEU A 184 -12.76 1.18 -2.84
CA LEU A 184 -12.91 2.45 -2.15
C LEU A 184 -12.30 2.42 -0.75
N VAL A 185 -11.91 3.61 -0.29
CA VAL A 185 -11.47 3.87 1.08
C VAL A 185 -12.22 5.09 1.61
N ALA A 186 -12.60 5.03 2.88
CA ALA A 186 -13.07 6.17 3.66
C ALA A 186 -12.15 6.36 4.87
N LEU A 187 -11.73 7.60 5.12
CA LEU A 187 -10.91 7.94 6.28
C LEU A 187 -11.32 9.29 6.90
N ARG A 188 -11.01 9.46 8.17
CA ARG A 188 -11.23 10.73 8.88
C ARG A 188 -10.21 11.77 8.45
N VAL A 189 -10.68 13.00 8.25
CA VAL A 189 -9.85 14.13 7.81
C VAL A 189 -8.89 14.60 8.91
N ASP A 190 -9.32 14.51 10.17
CA ASP A 190 -8.61 15.14 11.30
C ASP A 190 -7.41 14.33 11.81
N ASP A 191 -7.40 13.01 11.59
CA ASP A 191 -6.38 12.13 12.16
C ASP A 191 -5.94 10.97 11.25
N GLY A 192 -6.51 10.85 10.03
CA GLY A 192 -6.14 9.80 9.08
C GLY A 192 -6.66 8.40 9.43
N GLN A 193 -7.52 8.24 10.46
CA GLN A 193 -8.09 6.93 10.79
C GLN A 193 -8.93 6.38 9.63
N ILE A 194 -8.66 5.14 9.24
CA ILE A 194 -9.37 4.46 8.16
C ILE A 194 -10.69 3.90 8.71
N LEU A 195 -11.80 4.40 8.19
CA LEU A 195 -13.16 4.00 8.60
C LEU A 195 -13.68 2.80 7.81
N ALA A 196 -13.29 2.67 6.54
CA ALA A 196 -13.69 1.56 5.69
C ALA A 196 -12.67 1.29 4.58
N VAL A 197 -12.51 0.00 4.25
CA VAL A 197 -11.73 -0.50 3.11
C VAL A 197 -12.60 -1.52 2.38
N ALA A 198 -13.01 -1.21 1.16
CA ALA A 198 -13.88 -2.10 0.41
C ALA A 198 -13.36 -2.37 -1.01
N ASN A 199 -13.52 -3.61 -1.45
CA ASN A 199 -13.09 -4.10 -2.75
C ASN A 199 -14.24 -4.84 -3.46
N SER A 200 -14.25 -4.80 -4.77
CA SER A 200 -15.10 -5.61 -5.64
C SER A 200 -14.21 -6.24 -6.74
N PRO A 201 -14.11 -7.59 -6.88
CA PRO A 201 -14.61 -8.58 -5.93
C PRO A 201 -14.08 -8.39 -4.51
N ALA A 202 -14.83 -8.83 -3.52
CA ALA A 202 -14.49 -8.67 -2.11
C ALA A 202 -13.28 -9.51 -1.67
N ASP A 203 -13.11 -10.67 -2.30
CA ASP A 203 -12.01 -11.61 -2.10
C ASP A 203 -10.87 -11.37 -3.10
N GLY A 204 -9.67 -11.72 -2.73
CA GLY A 204 -8.50 -11.63 -3.59
C GLY A 204 -7.66 -10.37 -3.38
N PHE A 205 -7.20 -9.75 -4.48
CA PHE A 205 -6.26 -8.63 -4.42
C PHE A 205 -6.89 -7.38 -3.78
N ASN A 206 -6.23 -6.86 -2.74
CA ASN A 206 -6.67 -5.66 -2.03
C ASN A 206 -6.35 -4.38 -2.83
N ARG A 207 -7.18 -4.07 -3.81
CA ARG A 207 -7.03 -2.90 -4.69
C ARG A 207 -7.02 -1.59 -3.94
N ALA A 208 -7.76 -1.53 -2.83
CA ALA A 208 -7.95 -0.32 -2.06
C ALA A 208 -6.65 0.23 -1.48
N VAL A 209 -5.74 -0.65 -1.04
CA VAL A 209 -4.48 -0.26 -0.38
C VAL A 209 -3.21 -0.71 -1.11
N SER A 210 -3.30 -1.75 -1.96
CA SER A 210 -2.13 -2.30 -2.69
C SER A 210 -2.19 -2.07 -4.19
N GLY A 211 -3.27 -1.49 -4.70
CA GLY A 211 -3.41 -1.16 -6.13
C GLY A 211 -2.37 -0.12 -6.58
N THR A 212 -1.94 -0.25 -7.84
CA THR A 212 -0.99 0.68 -8.48
C THR A 212 -1.61 1.22 -9.75
N TYR A 213 -2.35 2.32 -9.62
CA TYR A 213 -3.09 2.93 -10.71
C TYR A 213 -2.58 4.33 -11.02
N ALA A 214 -2.68 4.76 -12.26
CA ALA A 214 -2.66 6.18 -12.58
C ALA A 214 -3.90 6.83 -11.94
N PRO A 215 -3.76 7.87 -11.10
CA PRO A 215 -4.92 8.52 -10.46
C PRO A 215 -5.72 9.42 -11.42
N GLY A 216 -5.20 9.65 -12.62
CA GLY A 216 -5.82 10.54 -13.58
C GLY A 216 -6.09 11.93 -12.99
N SER A 217 -7.15 12.59 -13.45
CA SER A 217 -7.47 13.96 -13.06
C SER A 217 -7.77 14.18 -11.57
N THR A 218 -7.92 13.14 -10.73
CA THR A 218 -7.99 13.35 -9.27
C THR A 218 -6.68 13.89 -8.72
N TRP A 219 -5.55 13.57 -9.38
CA TRP A 219 -4.22 14.08 -9.07
C TRP A 219 -4.08 15.60 -9.21
N LYS A 220 -4.98 16.25 -9.96
CA LYS A 220 -4.99 17.72 -10.09
C LYS A 220 -5.15 18.45 -8.74
N ILE A 221 -5.57 17.75 -7.70
CA ILE A 221 -5.54 18.26 -6.32
C ILE A 221 -4.09 18.56 -5.90
N VAL A 222 -3.18 17.60 -6.09
CA VAL A 222 -1.75 17.77 -5.77
C VAL A 222 -1.11 18.78 -6.70
N THR A 223 -1.38 18.71 -8.00
CA THR A 223 -0.86 19.67 -8.99
C THR A 223 -1.33 21.08 -8.70
N SER A 224 -2.59 21.29 -8.30
CA SER A 224 -3.10 22.58 -7.87
C SER A 224 -2.40 23.05 -6.59
N GLY A 225 -2.21 22.14 -5.61
CA GLY A 225 -1.44 22.43 -4.41
C GLY A 225 -0.04 22.96 -4.74
N ALA A 226 0.68 22.29 -5.63
CA ALA A 226 2.01 22.71 -6.08
C ALA A 226 2.02 24.09 -6.75
N LEU A 227 1.09 24.35 -7.64
CA LEU A 227 0.97 25.64 -8.34
C LEU A 227 0.58 26.77 -7.38
N LEU A 228 -0.33 26.52 -6.44
CA LEU A 228 -0.79 27.50 -5.45
C LEU A 228 0.26 27.78 -4.38
N LEU A 229 1.06 26.80 -3.97
CA LEU A 229 2.18 26.98 -3.04
C LEU A 229 3.20 27.98 -3.55
N LYS A 230 3.45 27.99 -4.85
CA LYS A 230 4.40 28.88 -5.53
C LYS A 230 3.81 30.22 -5.95
N ASP A 231 2.55 30.50 -5.66
CA ASP A 231 1.83 31.63 -6.27
C ASP A 231 1.93 31.66 -7.81
N ALA A 232 2.13 30.49 -8.43
CA ALA A 232 2.26 30.34 -9.88
C ALA A 232 0.94 30.56 -10.61
N VAL A 233 -0.17 30.43 -9.90
CA VAL A 233 -1.54 30.65 -10.40
C VAL A 233 -2.47 31.03 -9.25
N ALA A 234 -3.44 31.90 -9.54
CA ALA A 234 -4.59 32.17 -8.69
C ALA A 234 -5.87 31.56 -9.30
N PRO A 235 -6.93 31.28 -8.51
CA PRO A 235 -8.18 30.68 -9.04
C PRO A 235 -8.80 31.46 -10.20
N ASP A 236 -8.68 32.76 -10.21
CA ASP A 236 -9.29 33.67 -11.21
C ASP A 236 -8.36 33.98 -12.40
N ASP A 237 -7.11 33.51 -12.37
CA ASP A 237 -6.17 33.69 -13.49
C ASP A 237 -6.66 32.93 -14.72
N VAL A 238 -6.61 33.60 -15.88
CA VAL A 238 -6.89 32.96 -17.16
C VAL A 238 -5.75 32.02 -17.54
N VAL A 239 -6.08 30.75 -17.74
CA VAL A 239 -5.10 29.70 -18.05
C VAL A 239 -5.39 29.03 -19.40
N ASP A 240 -6.48 29.44 -20.05
CA ASP A 240 -7.00 28.87 -21.28
C ASP A 240 -7.18 27.34 -21.23
N CYS A 241 -8.06 26.80 -22.01
CA CYS A 241 -8.32 25.36 -22.10
C CYS A 241 -8.59 24.96 -23.55
N PRO A 242 -7.56 24.91 -24.40
CA PRO A 242 -7.73 24.51 -25.79
C PRO A 242 -8.08 23.02 -25.89
N ARG A 243 -8.75 22.63 -26.99
CA ARG A 243 -9.12 21.24 -27.25
C ARG A 243 -7.93 20.29 -27.24
N TYR A 244 -6.83 20.71 -27.83
CA TYR A 244 -5.58 19.95 -27.98
C TYR A 244 -4.38 20.77 -27.57
N LEU A 245 -3.37 20.09 -27.06
CA LEU A 245 -2.05 20.65 -26.77
C LEU A 245 -0.99 19.60 -27.12
N THR A 246 0.02 19.98 -27.90
CA THR A 246 1.10 19.07 -28.27
C THR A 246 2.34 19.34 -27.40
N VAL A 247 2.80 18.30 -26.70
CA VAL A 247 4.05 18.26 -25.95
C VAL A 247 4.65 16.87 -26.13
N GLY A 248 5.54 16.72 -27.10
CA GLY A 248 6.02 15.42 -27.57
C GLY A 248 4.94 14.57 -28.23
N LYS A 249 3.80 14.38 -27.58
CA LYS A 249 2.56 13.80 -28.16
C LYS A 249 1.42 14.81 -28.07
N ARG A 250 0.32 14.52 -28.81
CA ARG A 250 -0.90 15.30 -28.71
C ARG A 250 -1.72 14.85 -27.49
N PHE A 251 -1.98 15.78 -26.57
CA PHE A 251 -2.90 15.63 -25.46
C PHE A 251 -4.24 16.28 -25.79
N GLN A 252 -5.30 15.78 -25.16
CA GLN A 252 -6.67 16.29 -25.34
C GLN A 252 -7.43 16.28 -24.01
N ASN A 253 -8.51 17.05 -23.98
CA ASN A 253 -9.47 16.99 -22.89
C ASN A 253 -10.41 15.80 -23.07
N VAL A 254 -11.01 15.33 -21.97
CA VAL A 254 -12.08 14.33 -22.02
C VAL A 254 -13.20 14.90 -22.91
N GLU A 255 -13.78 14.04 -23.78
CA GLU A 255 -14.80 14.43 -24.76
C GLU A 255 -14.38 15.56 -25.72
N THR A 256 -13.07 15.80 -25.86
CA THR A 256 -12.52 16.85 -26.73
C THR A 256 -13.10 18.25 -26.48
N SER A 257 -13.48 18.53 -25.22
CA SER A 257 -14.01 19.84 -24.81
C SER A 257 -12.95 20.95 -24.94
N ALA A 258 -13.40 22.18 -25.10
CA ALA A 258 -12.56 23.38 -25.08
C ALA A 258 -13.28 24.48 -24.32
N HIS A 259 -12.53 25.27 -23.55
CA HIS A 259 -13.05 26.39 -22.78
C HIS A 259 -12.10 27.61 -22.98
N PRO A 260 -12.24 28.33 -24.09
CA PRO A 260 -11.43 29.51 -24.35
C PRO A 260 -11.57 30.55 -23.24
N GLY A 261 -10.46 31.12 -22.79
CA GLY A 261 -10.45 32.11 -21.71
C GLY A 261 -10.85 31.56 -20.33
N ALA A 262 -10.78 30.23 -20.15
CA ALA A 262 -11.07 29.62 -18.85
C ALA A 262 -10.13 30.12 -17.76
N THR A 263 -10.69 30.42 -16.59
CA THR A 263 -9.92 30.64 -15.39
C THR A 263 -9.37 29.32 -14.86
N PHE A 264 -8.38 29.37 -13.96
CA PHE A 264 -7.83 28.20 -13.30
C PHE A 264 -8.94 27.42 -12.54
N ARG A 265 -9.85 28.15 -11.88
CA ARG A 265 -11.05 27.57 -11.26
C ARG A 265 -11.87 26.79 -12.28
N LYS A 266 -12.20 27.40 -13.44
CA LYS A 266 -12.96 26.74 -14.49
C LYS A 266 -12.21 25.52 -15.05
N ALA A 267 -10.90 25.63 -15.28
CA ALA A 267 -10.07 24.52 -15.74
C ALA A 267 -10.04 23.35 -14.73
N PHE A 268 -10.05 23.63 -13.44
CA PHE A 268 -10.11 22.61 -12.39
C PHE A 268 -11.50 21.94 -12.36
N THR A 269 -12.58 22.71 -12.35
CA THR A 269 -13.97 22.20 -12.25
C THR A 269 -14.37 21.37 -13.46
N GLU A 270 -13.96 21.77 -14.67
CA GLU A 270 -14.15 21.00 -15.91
C GLU A 270 -13.06 19.94 -16.15
N SER A 271 -12.12 19.84 -15.23
CA SER A 271 -11.04 18.85 -15.34
C SER A 271 -10.18 18.98 -16.60
N CYS A 272 -9.94 20.21 -17.08
CA CYS A 272 -9.21 20.50 -18.32
C CYS A 272 -7.76 19.99 -18.28
N ASN A 273 -7.41 19.01 -19.11
CA ASN A 273 -6.06 18.47 -19.20
C ASN A 273 -5.09 19.49 -19.80
N THR A 274 -5.48 20.09 -20.90
CA THR A 274 -4.62 21.01 -21.68
C THR A 274 -4.24 22.26 -20.91
N ALA A 275 -5.12 22.79 -20.05
CA ALA A 275 -4.79 23.89 -19.14
C ALA A 275 -3.71 23.49 -18.12
N PHE A 276 -3.87 22.37 -17.43
CA PHE A 276 -2.89 21.87 -16.46
C PHE A 276 -1.55 21.58 -17.13
N ILE A 277 -1.55 20.93 -18.30
CA ILE A 277 -0.32 20.68 -19.08
C ILE A 277 0.33 21.99 -19.51
N GLY A 278 -0.46 23.01 -19.87
CA GLY A 278 0.02 24.35 -20.22
C GLY A 278 0.82 25.00 -19.09
N LEU A 279 0.44 24.72 -17.84
CA LEU A 279 1.10 25.27 -16.63
C LEU A 279 2.39 24.52 -16.23
N ARG A 280 2.76 23.42 -16.90
CA ARG A 280 3.92 22.59 -16.52
C ARG A 280 5.24 23.34 -16.38
N GLY A 281 5.44 24.39 -17.18
CA GLY A 281 6.65 25.22 -17.13
C GLY A 281 6.75 26.11 -15.89
N ARG A 282 5.69 26.19 -15.07
CA ARG A 282 5.68 26.93 -13.81
C ARG A 282 6.21 26.10 -12.62
N LEU A 283 6.41 24.81 -12.81
CA LEU A 283 7.02 23.89 -11.86
C LEU A 283 8.35 23.38 -12.40
N GLY A 284 9.34 23.21 -11.54
CA GLY A 284 10.57 22.46 -11.82
C GLY A 284 10.28 20.98 -12.12
N ASP A 285 11.26 20.23 -12.65
CA ASP A 285 11.01 18.85 -13.10
C ASP A 285 10.68 17.92 -11.93
N GLY A 286 11.39 17.98 -10.81
CA GLY A 286 11.13 17.17 -9.61
C GLY A 286 10.06 17.77 -8.67
N GLU A 287 9.68 19.00 -8.85
CA GLU A 287 8.93 19.78 -7.85
C GLU A 287 7.54 19.24 -7.54
N LEU A 288 6.86 18.66 -8.53
CA LEU A 288 5.56 18.00 -8.28
C LEU A 288 5.71 16.78 -7.35
N GLY A 289 6.80 16.03 -7.51
CA GLY A 289 7.15 14.91 -6.62
C GLY A 289 7.53 15.38 -5.23
N ASP A 290 8.30 16.46 -5.14
CA ASP A 290 8.70 17.06 -3.85
C ASP A 290 7.47 17.55 -3.07
N VAL A 291 6.55 18.24 -3.72
CA VAL A 291 5.29 18.69 -3.10
C VAL A 291 4.42 17.50 -2.68
N ALA A 292 4.30 16.48 -3.52
CA ALA A 292 3.55 15.28 -3.19
C ALA A 292 4.11 14.59 -1.95
N ARG A 293 5.42 14.50 -1.82
CA ARG A 293 6.11 13.91 -0.69
C ARG A 293 6.02 14.78 0.57
N THR A 294 6.34 16.08 0.44
CA THR A 294 6.50 16.99 1.58
C THR A 294 5.18 17.34 2.23
N TYR A 295 4.13 17.59 1.44
CA TYR A 295 2.85 18.08 1.96
C TYR A 295 1.75 17.03 2.00
N PHE A 296 1.81 16.01 1.11
CA PHE A 296 0.77 14.97 1.00
C PHE A 296 1.25 13.58 1.40
N GLY A 297 2.51 13.42 1.83
CA GLY A 297 3.09 12.16 2.27
C GLY A 297 3.21 11.08 1.19
N VAL A 298 2.90 11.38 -0.08
CA VAL A 298 2.91 10.39 -1.17
C VAL A 298 4.34 9.98 -1.52
N GLY A 299 4.59 8.67 -1.51
CA GLY A 299 5.92 8.09 -1.76
C GLY A 299 6.85 8.13 -0.54
N GLN A 300 6.36 8.51 0.65
CA GLN A 300 6.99 8.19 1.92
C GLN A 300 6.57 6.78 2.36
N THR A 301 7.29 6.17 3.26
CA THR A 301 6.88 4.87 3.83
C THR A 301 5.80 5.10 4.88
N TRP A 302 4.66 4.42 4.73
CA TRP A 302 3.54 4.49 5.65
C TRP A 302 3.46 3.24 6.51
N HIS A 303 3.13 3.40 7.77
CA HIS A 303 2.82 2.33 8.70
C HIS A 303 1.30 2.28 8.93
N VAL A 304 0.58 1.63 8.03
CA VAL A 304 -0.89 1.60 8.04
C VAL A 304 -1.45 0.55 9.01
N GLY A 305 -0.65 -0.44 9.40
CA GLY A 305 -1.07 -1.63 10.15
C GLY A 305 -1.29 -2.87 9.27
N ILE A 306 -1.20 -2.71 7.96
CA ILE A 306 -1.13 -3.77 6.95
C ILE A 306 -0.18 -3.32 5.84
N PRO A 307 0.38 -4.23 5.03
CA PRO A 307 1.17 -3.85 3.86
C PRO A 307 0.36 -2.97 2.90
N SER A 308 0.91 -1.81 2.55
CA SER A 308 0.31 -0.85 1.62
C SER A 308 1.28 -0.46 0.51
N TYR A 309 0.72 0.04 -0.58
CA TYR A 309 1.49 0.75 -1.59
C TYR A 309 1.32 2.26 -1.36
N ASP A 310 2.41 2.96 -1.11
CA ASP A 310 2.41 4.33 -0.59
C ASP A 310 2.60 5.40 -1.68
N GLY A 311 2.46 4.99 -2.94
CA GLY A 311 2.49 5.88 -4.09
C GLY A 311 3.85 6.11 -4.72
N SER A 312 3.83 6.66 -5.93
CA SER A 312 5.04 7.01 -6.67
C SER A 312 4.82 8.24 -7.56
N VAL A 313 5.72 9.20 -7.42
CA VAL A 313 5.76 10.43 -8.24
C VAL A 313 7.20 10.68 -8.67
N PRO A 314 7.71 9.87 -9.60
CA PRO A 314 9.11 9.98 -10.02
C PRO A 314 9.33 11.24 -10.86
N GLU A 315 10.57 11.75 -10.81
CA GLU A 315 11.00 12.83 -11.68
C GLU A 315 10.79 12.47 -13.16
N PRO A 316 10.17 13.34 -13.96
CA PRO A 316 9.89 13.07 -15.37
C PRO A 316 11.18 12.99 -16.19
N ARG A 317 11.25 12.04 -17.12
CA ARG A 317 12.40 11.81 -18.00
C ARG A 317 12.49 12.83 -19.15
N ASP A 318 11.34 13.36 -19.55
CA ASP A 318 11.21 14.30 -20.65
C ASP A 318 9.97 15.20 -20.50
N ALA A 319 9.82 16.14 -21.43
CA ALA A 319 8.69 17.09 -21.42
C ALA A 319 7.33 16.43 -21.57
N THR A 320 7.24 15.29 -22.28
CA THR A 320 5.99 14.54 -22.47
C THR A 320 5.55 13.88 -21.17
N GLU A 321 6.49 13.27 -20.46
CA GLU A 321 6.24 12.66 -19.16
C GLU A 321 5.89 13.72 -18.11
N LYS A 322 6.57 14.88 -18.14
CA LYS A 322 6.21 16.03 -17.30
C LYS A 322 4.78 16.51 -17.56
N ALA A 323 4.39 16.59 -18.83
CA ALA A 323 3.02 16.93 -19.22
C ALA A 323 2.00 15.91 -18.68
N ALA A 324 2.31 14.62 -18.78
CA ALA A 324 1.47 13.54 -18.27
C ALA A 324 1.35 13.57 -16.75
N SER A 325 2.43 13.81 -16.02
CA SER A 325 2.43 13.88 -14.54
C SER A 325 1.55 15.01 -14.00
N MET A 326 1.43 16.15 -14.71
CA MET A 326 0.55 17.26 -14.32
C MET A 326 -0.93 16.86 -14.21
N ILE A 327 -1.33 15.80 -14.89
CA ILE A 327 -2.71 15.31 -14.95
C ILE A 327 -2.87 13.89 -14.35
N GLY A 328 -1.88 13.43 -13.57
CA GLY A 328 -1.91 12.14 -12.88
C GLY A 328 -1.80 10.94 -13.81
N GLN A 329 -1.04 11.07 -14.88
CA GLN A 329 -0.75 10.05 -15.87
C GLN A 329 0.76 9.75 -15.92
N GLY A 330 1.18 8.93 -16.86
CA GLY A 330 2.58 8.51 -16.99
C GLY A 330 2.99 7.56 -15.86
N ARG A 331 4.05 7.91 -15.12
CA ARG A 331 4.55 7.09 -13.99
C ARG A 331 4.00 7.50 -12.62
N VAL A 332 3.06 8.45 -12.55
CA VAL A 332 2.36 8.75 -11.30
C VAL A 332 1.45 7.57 -10.94
N GLN A 333 1.62 7.03 -9.74
CA GLN A 333 0.85 5.87 -9.27
C GLN A 333 0.28 6.12 -7.88
N ALA A 334 -0.98 5.74 -7.71
CA ALA A 334 -1.73 5.84 -6.46
C ALA A 334 -2.78 4.71 -6.36
N ASN A 335 -3.40 4.60 -5.20
CA ASN A 335 -4.56 3.76 -4.94
C ASN A 335 -5.65 4.56 -4.20
N PRO A 336 -6.83 3.99 -3.91
CA PRO A 336 -7.87 4.68 -3.17
C PRO A 336 -7.42 5.22 -1.80
N LEU A 337 -6.56 4.50 -1.06
CA LEU A 337 -6.04 4.97 0.21
C LEU A 337 -5.25 6.27 0.05
N ILE A 338 -4.34 6.31 -0.91
CA ILE A 338 -3.53 7.50 -1.21
C ILE A 338 -4.43 8.66 -1.61
N MET A 339 -5.39 8.44 -2.51
CA MET A 339 -6.22 9.53 -3.02
C MET A 339 -7.25 10.03 -1.98
N ALA A 340 -7.69 9.18 -1.05
CA ALA A 340 -8.47 9.61 0.11
C ALA A 340 -7.62 10.47 1.05
N SER A 341 -6.37 10.05 1.34
CA SER A 341 -5.41 10.81 2.15
C SER A 341 -5.04 12.16 1.51
N VAL A 342 -4.78 12.20 0.20
CA VAL A 342 -4.57 13.45 -0.56
C VAL A 342 -5.77 14.39 -0.41
N THR A 343 -6.98 13.86 -0.48
CA THR A 343 -8.22 14.65 -0.32
C THR A 343 -8.35 15.18 1.10
N ALA A 344 -8.10 14.35 2.12
CA ALA A 344 -8.09 14.76 3.52
C ALA A 344 -7.08 15.88 3.78
N THR A 345 -5.86 15.72 3.28
CA THR A 345 -4.80 16.72 3.40
C THR A 345 -5.17 18.05 2.73
N ALA A 346 -5.77 17.99 1.53
CA ALA A 346 -6.22 19.21 0.83
C ALA A 346 -7.30 19.98 1.63
N VAL A 347 -8.09 19.26 2.42
CA VAL A 347 -9.19 19.82 3.23
C VAL A 347 -8.73 20.24 4.62
N SER A 348 -7.93 19.46 5.32
CA SER A 348 -7.42 19.79 6.65
C SER A 348 -6.25 20.77 6.60
N GLY A 349 -5.44 20.69 5.54
CA GLY A 349 -4.17 21.40 5.43
C GLY A 349 -3.00 20.64 6.05
N ARG A 350 -3.24 19.46 6.61
CA ARG A 350 -2.20 18.62 7.23
C ARG A 350 -2.35 17.18 6.78
N PHE A 351 -1.25 16.59 6.38
CA PHE A 351 -1.20 15.15 6.19
C PHE A 351 -1.23 14.46 7.55
N HIS A 352 -2.05 13.45 7.67
CA HIS A 352 -2.02 12.46 8.74
C HIS A 352 -1.82 11.10 8.09
N GLN A 353 -0.79 10.37 8.53
CA GLN A 353 -0.55 9.03 8.02
C GLN A 353 -1.80 8.17 8.20
N PRO A 354 -2.33 7.54 7.14
CA PRO A 354 -3.47 6.65 7.28
C PRO A 354 -3.17 5.53 8.27
N ALA A 355 -4.08 5.29 9.21
CA ALA A 355 -3.95 4.27 10.22
C ALA A 355 -5.17 3.35 10.22
N LEU A 356 -4.92 2.04 10.15
CA LEU A 356 -5.93 0.97 10.25
C LEU A 356 -5.96 0.37 11.67
N VAL A 357 -4.83 0.39 12.36
CA VAL A 357 -4.66 -0.13 13.71
C VAL A 357 -4.50 1.05 14.67
N GLU A 358 -5.21 1.00 15.81
CA GLU A 358 -5.10 2.05 16.82
C GLU A 358 -3.67 2.12 17.39
N GLY A 359 -3.23 3.34 17.71
CA GLY A 359 -1.90 3.56 18.30
C GLY A 359 -0.75 3.51 17.28
N THR A 360 -1.03 3.37 15.98
CA THR A 360 0.01 3.45 14.94
C THR A 360 0.62 4.86 14.93
N GLU A 361 1.95 4.94 15.09
CA GLU A 361 2.66 6.21 15.08
C GLU A 361 2.86 6.74 13.65
N ASP A 362 2.65 8.06 13.47
CA ASP A 362 3.02 8.75 12.23
C ASP A 362 4.53 9.03 12.23
N THR A 363 5.23 8.35 11.33
CA THR A 363 6.69 8.50 11.16
C THR A 363 7.06 9.36 9.95
N THR A 364 6.08 9.96 9.28
CA THR A 364 6.31 10.79 8.10
C THR A 364 6.78 12.20 8.50
N GLY A 365 7.72 12.73 7.71
CA GLY A 365 8.23 14.10 7.92
C GLY A 365 7.53 15.12 7.02
N THR A 366 6.19 15.25 7.14
CA THR A 366 5.40 16.16 6.30
C THR A 366 5.27 17.55 6.88
N GLU A 367 5.08 18.55 6.01
CA GLU A 367 4.81 19.94 6.36
C GLU A 367 3.33 20.29 6.16
N PRO A 368 2.75 21.19 6.97
CA PRO A 368 1.39 21.65 6.75
C PRO A 368 1.29 22.58 5.53
N LEU A 369 0.20 22.45 4.78
CA LEU A 369 -0.15 23.41 3.73
C LEU A 369 -0.48 24.78 4.33
N PRO A 370 -0.04 25.89 3.74
CA PRO A 370 -0.44 27.22 4.16
C PRO A 370 -1.98 27.41 4.12
N PRO A 371 -2.59 28.08 5.11
CA PRO A 371 -4.06 28.26 5.19
C PRO A 371 -4.69 28.82 3.90
N ARG A 372 -3.97 29.70 3.20
CA ARG A 372 -4.38 30.22 1.90
C ARG A 372 -4.58 29.12 0.86
N VAL A 373 -3.62 28.20 0.76
CA VAL A 373 -3.68 27.08 -0.20
C VAL A 373 -4.84 26.15 0.14
N VAL A 374 -5.04 25.84 1.42
CA VAL A 374 -6.16 25.02 1.90
C VAL A 374 -7.51 25.64 1.52
N THR A 375 -7.69 26.92 1.77
CA THR A 375 -8.92 27.64 1.42
C THR A 375 -9.20 27.59 -0.08
N GLN A 376 -8.16 27.77 -0.90
CA GLN A 376 -8.30 27.70 -2.36
C GLN A 376 -8.63 26.28 -2.84
N LEU A 377 -7.97 25.23 -2.29
CA LEU A 377 -8.26 23.84 -2.63
C LEU A 377 -9.69 23.45 -2.24
N ARG A 378 -10.17 23.81 -1.04
CA ARG A 378 -11.55 23.60 -0.62
C ARG A 378 -12.55 24.27 -1.57
N THR A 379 -12.28 25.51 -1.96
CA THR A 379 -13.11 26.26 -2.91
C THR A 379 -13.18 25.56 -4.26
N LEU A 380 -12.05 25.09 -4.79
CA LEU A 380 -11.97 24.37 -6.05
C LEU A 380 -12.74 23.02 -5.99
N LEU A 381 -12.57 22.25 -4.89
CA LEU A 381 -13.27 20.98 -4.69
C LEU A 381 -14.78 21.20 -4.59
N ARG A 382 -15.24 22.22 -3.83
CA ARG A 382 -16.65 22.58 -3.73
C ARG A 382 -17.22 22.99 -5.09
N ALA A 383 -16.52 23.85 -5.80
CA ALA A 383 -16.93 24.31 -7.12
C ALA A 383 -17.08 23.14 -8.13
N THR A 384 -16.25 22.11 -8.03
CA THR A 384 -16.37 20.93 -8.89
C THR A 384 -17.69 20.17 -8.67
N VAL A 385 -18.22 20.19 -7.44
CA VAL A 385 -19.54 19.60 -7.12
C VAL A 385 -20.68 20.50 -7.58
N THR A 386 -20.59 21.82 -7.37
CA THR A 386 -21.70 22.74 -7.63
C THR A 386 -21.85 23.11 -9.11
N GLU A 387 -20.76 23.18 -9.85
CA GLU A 387 -20.75 23.71 -11.21
C GLU A 387 -19.90 22.88 -12.22
N GLY A 388 -19.21 21.81 -11.74
CA GLY A 388 -18.28 21.03 -12.54
C GLY A 388 -18.65 19.57 -12.72
N THR A 389 -17.65 18.73 -12.91
CA THR A 389 -17.77 17.32 -13.28
C THR A 389 -18.23 16.41 -12.15
N ALA A 390 -18.22 16.84 -10.86
CA ALA A 390 -18.64 16.05 -9.70
C ALA A 390 -20.11 16.30 -9.29
N ARG A 391 -20.95 16.76 -10.20
CA ARG A 391 -22.39 17.07 -9.94
C ARG A 391 -23.20 15.90 -9.41
N ALA A 392 -22.75 14.66 -9.61
CA ALA A 392 -23.37 13.49 -8.99
C ALA A 392 -23.49 13.61 -7.47
N LEU A 393 -22.62 14.40 -6.82
CA LEU A 393 -22.60 14.64 -5.38
C LEU A 393 -23.43 15.87 -4.95
N ALA A 394 -23.89 16.69 -5.88
CA ALA A 394 -24.63 17.93 -5.57
C ALA A 394 -25.92 17.74 -4.75
N PRO A 395 -26.66 16.61 -4.86
CA PRO A 395 -27.84 16.37 -4.04
C PRO A 395 -27.54 16.10 -2.55
N LEU A 396 -26.28 15.83 -2.18
CA LEU A 396 -25.90 15.56 -0.80
C LEU A 396 -25.96 16.84 0.04
N ALA A 397 -26.53 16.72 1.24
CA ALA A 397 -26.56 17.81 2.21
C ALA A 397 -25.16 18.08 2.79
N GLY A 398 -24.96 19.28 3.34
CA GLY A 398 -23.73 19.66 4.00
C GLY A 398 -22.67 20.22 3.04
N GLU A 399 -21.45 20.40 3.56
CA GLU A 399 -20.32 20.88 2.80
C GLU A 399 -19.64 19.69 2.08
N VAL A 400 -19.95 19.52 0.81
CA VAL A 400 -19.40 18.44 -0.03
C VAL A 400 -18.49 19.05 -1.07
N GLY A 401 -17.28 18.54 -1.16
CA GLY A 401 -16.33 18.82 -2.24
C GLY A 401 -15.86 17.53 -2.90
N GLY A 402 -15.38 17.61 -4.13
CA GLY A 402 -14.90 16.40 -4.82
C GLY A 402 -14.16 16.69 -6.11
N LYS A 403 -13.57 15.64 -6.68
CA LYS A 403 -12.89 15.70 -7.98
C LYS A 403 -13.06 14.38 -8.72
N THR A 404 -13.49 14.48 -9.98
CA THR A 404 -13.52 13.32 -10.88
C THR A 404 -12.16 13.07 -11.51
N GLY A 405 -11.90 11.84 -11.88
CA GLY A 405 -10.73 11.42 -12.65
C GLY A 405 -11.09 10.38 -13.69
N THR A 406 -10.41 10.43 -14.80
CA THR A 406 -10.40 9.41 -15.83
C THR A 406 -8.94 9.11 -16.10
N ALA A 407 -8.54 7.86 -15.94
CA ALA A 407 -7.17 7.42 -16.14
C ALA A 407 -7.09 6.50 -17.34
N GLU A 408 -6.33 6.91 -18.35
CA GLU A 408 -6.03 6.09 -19.53
C GLU A 408 -5.16 4.90 -19.08
N VAL A 409 -5.51 3.69 -19.51
CA VAL A 409 -4.77 2.46 -19.20
C VAL A 409 -3.93 2.05 -20.41
N SER A 410 -4.58 1.78 -21.54
CA SER A 410 -3.94 1.50 -22.82
C SER A 410 -4.92 1.75 -23.97
N ASP A 411 -4.45 1.65 -25.22
CA ASP A 411 -5.32 1.76 -26.40
C ASP A 411 -6.32 0.59 -26.51
N GLU A 412 -6.07 -0.53 -25.81
CA GLU A 412 -6.87 -1.76 -25.85
C GLU A 412 -7.82 -1.91 -24.67
N GLN A 413 -7.61 -1.14 -23.59
CA GLN A 413 -8.41 -1.20 -22.36
C GLN A 413 -9.15 0.11 -22.13
N GLU A 414 -10.39 -0.01 -21.66
CA GLU A 414 -11.15 1.16 -21.25
C GLU A 414 -10.51 1.87 -20.05
N ASN A 415 -10.79 3.15 -19.93
CA ASN A 415 -10.24 4.00 -18.87
C ASN A 415 -10.75 3.59 -17.50
N ASN A 416 -9.91 3.74 -16.49
CA ASN A 416 -10.36 3.64 -15.10
C ASN A 416 -11.07 4.93 -14.67
N GLY A 417 -12.26 4.77 -14.11
CA GLY A 417 -13.03 5.88 -13.58
C GLY A 417 -12.69 6.13 -12.11
N TRP A 418 -12.35 7.37 -11.78
CA TRP A 418 -12.00 7.79 -10.43
C TRP A 418 -12.92 8.89 -9.91
N MET A 419 -13.19 8.86 -8.62
CA MET A 419 -13.73 10.01 -7.90
C MET A 419 -13.18 10.04 -6.48
N VAL A 420 -12.88 11.26 -6.04
CA VAL A 420 -12.62 11.55 -4.63
C VAL A 420 -13.64 12.57 -4.14
N ALA A 421 -13.97 12.50 -2.86
CA ALA A 421 -14.85 13.46 -2.24
C ALA A 421 -14.52 13.62 -0.74
N HIS A 422 -15.00 14.71 -0.18
CA HIS A 422 -15.07 14.90 1.28
C HIS A 422 -16.46 15.36 1.69
N ARG A 423 -16.86 14.97 2.90
CA ARG A 423 -18.10 15.43 3.54
C ARG A 423 -18.00 15.23 5.05
N ASP A 424 -18.42 16.23 5.82
CA ASP A 424 -18.59 16.12 7.28
C ASP A 424 -17.41 15.45 8.00
N GLY A 425 -16.16 15.89 7.70
CA GLY A 425 -14.95 15.39 8.34
C GLY A 425 -14.43 14.03 7.81
N VAL A 426 -15.04 13.48 6.76
CA VAL A 426 -14.59 12.24 6.12
C VAL A 426 -14.17 12.51 4.69
N ALA A 427 -13.02 11.94 4.28
CA ALA A 427 -12.55 11.90 2.91
C ALA A 427 -12.67 10.49 2.34
N VAL A 428 -13.11 10.40 1.08
CA VAL A 428 -13.35 9.13 0.40
C VAL A 428 -12.74 9.14 -1.00
N ALA A 429 -12.26 7.99 -1.44
CA ALA A 429 -11.79 7.79 -2.81
C ALA A 429 -12.27 6.46 -3.36
N CYS A 430 -12.66 6.45 -4.63
CA CYS A 430 -13.09 5.26 -5.35
C CYS A 430 -12.44 5.18 -6.71
N VAL A 431 -12.01 3.98 -7.10
CA VAL A 431 -11.63 3.59 -8.47
C VAL A 431 -12.58 2.51 -8.97
N VAL A 432 -12.96 2.59 -10.23
CA VAL A 432 -13.67 1.54 -10.97
C VAL A 432 -12.86 1.24 -12.22
N GLU A 433 -12.29 0.03 -12.29
CA GLU A 433 -11.56 -0.44 -13.47
C GLU A 433 -12.52 -0.50 -14.67
N GLU A 434 -12.03 -0.11 -15.84
CA GLU A 434 -12.85 -0.03 -17.07
C GLU A 434 -14.14 0.79 -16.92
N GLY A 435 -14.10 1.81 -16.02
CA GLY A 435 -15.26 2.62 -15.65
C GLY A 435 -15.61 3.71 -16.66
N VAL A 436 -14.84 3.86 -17.74
CA VAL A 436 -14.97 4.87 -18.81
C VAL A 436 -14.74 6.29 -18.30
N THR A 437 -15.56 6.79 -17.37
CA THR A 437 -15.39 8.12 -16.76
C THR A 437 -15.64 8.07 -15.26
N GLY A 438 -14.98 8.93 -14.52
CA GLY A 438 -15.14 8.98 -13.06
C GLY A 438 -16.54 9.43 -12.62
N GLY A 439 -17.12 10.40 -13.30
CA GLY A 439 -18.48 10.87 -12.99
C GLY A 439 -19.54 9.79 -13.23
N GLY A 440 -19.38 8.97 -14.28
CA GLY A 440 -20.33 7.91 -14.65
C GLY A 440 -20.20 6.62 -13.83
N SER A 441 -18.99 6.28 -13.36
CA SER A 441 -18.74 5.02 -12.66
C SER A 441 -18.49 5.18 -11.16
N ALA A 442 -17.47 5.90 -10.75
CA ALA A 442 -17.14 6.12 -9.34
C ALA A 442 -18.09 7.13 -8.66
N GLY A 443 -18.70 8.05 -9.43
CA GLY A 443 -19.68 9.01 -8.94
C GLY A 443 -20.89 8.38 -8.25
N PRO A 444 -21.60 7.45 -8.88
CA PRO A 444 -22.72 6.71 -8.26
C PRO A 444 -22.32 5.94 -7.00
N VAL A 445 -21.08 5.39 -6.96
CA VAL A 445 -20.55 4.68 -5.80
C VAL A 445 -20.38 5.64 -4.63
N LEU A 446 -19.67 6.77 -4.82
CA LEU A 446 -19.45 7.74 -3.74
C LEU A 446 -20.72 8.45 -3.32
N HIS A 447 -21.65 8.73 -4.23
CA HIS A 447 -22.97 9.26 -3.86
C HIS A 447 -23.73 8.28 -2.94
N ALA A 448 -23.74 6.97 -3.29
CA ALA A 448 -24.41 5.95 -2.48
C ALA A 448 -23.77 5.82 -1.10
N LEU A 449 -22.41 5.80 -1.04
CA LEU A 449 -21.69 5.76 0.22
C LEU A 449 -22.05 6.96 1.11
N LEU A 450 -21.84 8.17 0.61
CA LEU A 450 -22.04 9.40 1.39
C LEU A 450 -23.51 9.68 1.73
N SER A 451 -24.45 9.07 1.02
CA SER A 451 -25.89 9.14 1.38
C SER A 451 -26.26 8.20 2.52
N ALA A 452 -25.60 7.05 2.62
CA ALA A 452 -25.93 5.97 3.57
C ALA A 452 -25.02 5.96 4.81
N ALA A 453 -23.86 6.59 4.72
CA ALA A 453 -22.87 6.59 5.80
C ALA A 453 -23.41 7.33 7.05
N PRO A 454 -23.07 6.84 8.24
CA PRO A 454 -23.43 7.54 9.49
C PRO A 454 -22.75 8.91 9.54
N SER A 455 -23.37 9.85 10.26
CA SER A 455 -22.69 11.11 10.61
C SER A 455 -21.46 10.78 11.42
N SER A 456 -20.34 11.43 11.10
CA SER A 456 -19.05 11.28 11.79
C SER A 456 -19.07 11.92 13.18
#